data_1ac9df9d5da1c05b33d10a880892bf23
#
_entry.id   1ac9df9d5da1c05b33d10a880892bf23
#
_cell.length_a   1.000
_cell.length_b   1.000
_cell.length_c   1.000
_cell.angle_alpha   90.00
_cell.angle_beta   90.00
_cell.angle_gamma   90.00
#
_symmetry.space_group_name_H-M   'P 1'
#
loop_
_entity.id
_entity.type
_entity.pdbx_description
1 polymer ?
#
loop_
_entity_poly.entity_id
_entity_poly.type
_entity_poly.pdbx_seq_one_letter_code
_entity_poly.pdbx_strand_id
1 'polypeptide(L)'
;TVLAFPNEFRQLQSEFPICFCKDPDTGQFHCAAVLGFEDNENLFFVDGNWRSQYVPLMLQKGPFLIGEPSPETGLQNVEPMIHIDMDHPRVSRSDGEKVFLEQGGNSSFLEGIRNVLEAIYQGRQHSKNFIEILLANDLIEDFSLEICLSDGSKNTLRGFYTIAENKLNSLSLDVIQKLMSSGYLQAVYMMIASFENFKRLIHFKDSEAA
;
A
#
# COMPACT_ATOMS: atom_id res chain seq x y z
N THR A 1 8.95 2.40 1.95
CA THR A 1 7.55 1.95 2.05
C THR A 1 6.70 2.48 0.91
N VAL A 2 5.53 1.88 0.69
CA VAL A 2 4.50 2.37 -0.24
C VAL A 2 3.13 2.27 0.44
N LEU A 3 2.27 3.28 0.23
CA LEU A 3 0.90 3.27 0.73
C LEU A 3 0.15 2.04 0.22
N ALA A 4 -0.55 1.35 1.12
CA ALA A 4 -1.29 0.13 0.86
C ALA A 4 -2.74 0.26 1.35
N PHE A 5 -3.63 -0.55 0.79
CA PHE A 5 -5.06 -0.49 1.09
C PHE A 5 -5.61 -1.86 1.48
N PRO A 6 -6.59 -1.95 2.40
CA PRO A 6 -7.15 -3.24 2.83
C PRO A 6 -7.68 -4.12 1.69
N ASN A 7 -8.17 -3.53 0.59
CA ASN A 7 -8.66 -4.25 -0.58
C ASN A 7 -7.56 -4.96 -1.40
N GLU A 8 -6.27 -4.61 -1.22
CA GLU A 8 -5.14 -5.30 -1.85
C GLU A 8 -4.33 -6.20 -0.88
N PHE A 9 -4.68 -6.25 0.41
CA PHE A 9 -3.92 -7.03 1.40
C PHE A 9 -3.81 -8.51 1.06
N ARG A 10 -4.80 -9.07 0.37
CA ARG A 10 -4.77 -10.47 -0.06
C ARG A 10 -3.59 -10.76 -0.99
N GLN A 11 -3.27 -9.84 -1.87
CA GLN A 11 -2.14 -9.95 -2.79
C GLN A 11 -0.82 -9.59 -2.09
N LEU A 12 -0.84 -8.53 -1.28
CA LEU A 12 0.36 -8.06 -0.59
C LEU A 12 0.88 -9.05 0.45
N GLN A 13 0.00 -9.64 1.25
CA GLN A 13 0.36 -10.43 2.43
C GLN A 13 1.24 -11.65 2.14
N SER A 14 1.24 -12.14 0.91
CA SER A 14 2.08 -13.27 0.50
C SER A 14 3.52 -12.88 0.18
N GLU A 15 3.81 -11.58 -0.02
CA GLU A 15 5.09 -11.14 -0.54
C GLU A 15 5.70 -9.94 0.21
N PHE A 16 4.87 -9.10 0.84
CA PHE A 16 5.30 -7.86 1.49
C PHE A 16 4.88 -7.84 2.96
N PRO A 17 5.73 -7.35 3.87
CA PRO A 17 5.25 -6.97 5.20
C PRO A 17 4.28 -5.79 5.08
N ILE A 18 3.15 -5.86 5.79
CA ILE A 18 2.15 -4.80 5.85
C ILE A 18 2.12 -4.24 7.26
N CYS A 19 2.35 -2.93 7.41
CA CYS A 19 2.39 -2.24 8.68
C CYS A 19 1.50 -1.01 8.65
N PHE A 20 1.25 -0.42 9.82
CA PHE A 20 0.80 0.96 9.89
C PHE A 20 2.01 1.88 10.01
N CYS A 21 1.92 3.03 9.35
CA CYS A 21 2.80 4.17 9.54
C CYS A 21 1.98 5.34 10.08
N LYS A 22 2.63 6.21 10.85
CA LYS A 22 2.01 7.42 11.36
C LYS A 22 2.59 8.62 10.63
N ASP A 23 1.75 9.40 10.02
CA ASP A 23 2.15 10.64 9.37
C ASP A 23 2.67 11.62 10.43
N PRO A 24 3.89 12.15 10.28
CA PRO A 24 4.52 12.99 11.31
C PRO A 24 3.84 14.36 11.47
N ASP A 25 3.23 14.88 10.42
CA ASP A 25 2.62 16.22 10.42
C ASP A 25 1.19 16.19 10.94
N THR A 26 0.41 15.19 10.56
CA THR A 26 -1.01 15.08 10.93
C THR A 26 -1.26 14.13 12.09
N GLY A 27 -0.32 13.24 12.39
CA GLY A 27 -0.48 12.17 13.37
C GLY A 27 -1.44 11.07 12.95
N GLN A 28 -1.93 11.09 11.71
CA GLN A 28 -2.86 10.09 11.20
C GLN A 28 -2.13 8.79 10.80
N PHE A 29 -2.79 7.66 11.06
CA PHE A 29 -2.28 6.37 10.61
C PHE A 29 -2.69 6.10 9.16
N HIS A 30 -1.81 5.40 8.45
CA HIS A 30 -2.08 4.80 7.15
C HIS A 30 -1.45 3.41 7.07
N CYS A 31 -1.98 2.55 6.20
CA CYS A 31 -1.37 1.26 5.93
C CYS A 31 -0.27 1.40 4.88
N ALA A 32 0.81 0.65 5.05
CA ALA A 32 1.94 0.65 4.11
C ALA A 32 2.49 -0.77 3.92
N ALA A 33 2.89 -1.08 2.69
CA ALA A 33 3.75 -2.22 2.41
C ALA A 33 5.21 -1.80 2.52
N VAL A 34 6.02 -2.60 3.21
CA VAL A 34 7.44 -2.31 3.42
C VAL A 34 8.22 -2.85 2.22
N LEU A 35 8.99 -1.97 1.56
CA LEU A 35 9.78 -2.30 0.38
C LEU A 35 11.28 -2.38 0.66
N GLY A 36 11.73 -1.83 1.78
CA GLY A 36 13.13 -1.78 2.20
C GLY A 36 13.27 -1.24 3.61
N PHE A 37 14.49 -1.15 4.11
CA PHE A 37 14.83 -0.75 5.47
C PHE A 37 15.35 0.68 5.57
N GLU A 38 15.71 1.30 4.45
CA GLU A 38 16.25 2.64 4.36
C GLU A 38 15.29 3.58 3.62
N ASP A 39 15.50 4.88 3.75
CA ASP A 39 14.71 5.87 3.03
C ASP A 39 14.91 5.74 1.52
N ASN A 40 13.82 5.72 0.78
CA ASN A 40 13.77 5.54 -0.68
C ASN A 40 14.30 4.19 -1.18
N GLU A 41 14.59 3.24 -0.31
CA GLU A 41 15.00 1.89 -0.69
C GLU A 41 13.83 1.05 -1.19
N ASN A 42 14.07 0.31 -2.27
CA ASN A 42 13.14 -0.65 -2.83
C ASN A 42 13.86 -1.94 -3.24
N LEU A 43 13.92 -2.90 -2.33
CA LEU A 43 14.57 -4.19 -2.52
C LEU A 43 13.84 -5.13 -3.49
N PHE A 44 12.61 -4.76 -3.91
CA PHE A 44 11.85 -5.50 -4.92
C PHE A 44 12.13 -5.04 -6.35
N PHE A 45 12.90 -3.97 -6.55
CA PHE A 45 13.22 -3.46 -7.90
C PHE A 45 14.73 -3.37 -8.09
N VAL A 46 15.30 -4.32 -8.82
CA VAL A 46 16.75 -4.45 -9.04
C VAL A 46 17.01 -4.64 -10.53
N ASP A 47 17.96 -3.88 -11.07
CA ASP A 47 18.40 -3.95 -12.48
C ASP A 47 17.24 -3.87 -13.48
N GLY A 48 16.26 -3.01 -13.19
CA GLY A 48 15.09 -2.84 -14.06
C GLY A 48 14.00 -3.93 -13.90
N ASN A 49 14.19 -4.91 -13.03
CA ASN A 49 13.28 -6.02 -12.83
C ASN A 49 12.56 -5.96 -11.49
N TRP A 50 11.29 -6.27 -11.51
CA TRP A 50 10.47 -6.41 -10.32
C TRP A 50 10.52 -7.85 -9.79
N ARG A 51 10.83 -8.05 -8.49
CA ARG A 51 11.13 -9.36 -7.88
C ARG A 51 9.92 -10.06 -7.23
N SER A 52 8.73 -9.53 -7.38
CA SER A 52 7.52 -10.18 -6.84
C SER A 52 6.46 -10.35 -7.94
N GLN A 53 5.46 -11.19 -7.66
CA GLN A 53 4.36 -11.43 -8.61
C GLN A 53 3.37 -10.26 -8.62
N TYR A 54 3.18 -9.63 -7.46
CA TYR A 54 2.27 -8.52 -7.30
C TYR A 54 3.03 -7.18 -7.25
N VAL A 55 2.52 -6.18 -7.94
CA VAL A 55 2.99 -4.79 -7.84
C VAL A 55 1.96 -4.01 -7.04
N PRO A 56 2.31 -3.35 -5.91
CA PRO A 56 1.37 -2.55 -5.13
C PRO A 56 0.65 -1.49 -5.97
N LEU A 57 -0.64 -1.26 -5.72
CA LEU A 57 -1.49 -0.35 -6.52
C LEU A 57 -0.88 1.03 -6.72
N MET A 58 -0.26 1.58 -5.68
CA MET A 58 0.40 2.89 -5.76
C MET A 58 1.61 2.94 -6.69
N LEU A 59 2.25 1.81 -6.96
CA LEU A 59 3.32 1.70 -7.97
C LEU A 59 2.75 1.40 -9.36
N GLN A 60 1.66 0.61 -9.43
CA GLN A 60 0.98 0.31 -10.69
C GLN A 60 0.40 1.56 -11.35
N LYS A 61 -0.15 2.50 -10.57
CA LYS A 61 -0.76 3.73 -11.12
C LYS A 61 0.23 4.56 -11.94
N GLY A 62 1.54 4.44 -11.69
CA GLY A 62 2.57 5.21 -12.37
C GLY A 62 2.30 6.73 -12.35
N PRO A 63 2.38 7.40 -13.52
CA PRO A 63 2.16 8.85 -13.64
C PRO A 63 0.68 9.28 -13.59
N PHE A 64 -0.25 8.32 -13.46
CA PHE A 64 -1.66 8.63 -13.52
C PHE A 64 -2.23 9.01 -12.16
N LEU A 65 -3.18 9.96 -12.16
CA LEU A 65 -3.81 10.53 -10.98
C LEU A 65 -5.32 10.59 -11.19
N ILE A 66 -6.09 10.45 -10.12
CA ILE A 66 -7.52 10.80 -10.12
C ILE A 66 -7.65 12.27 -9.72
N GLY A 67 -8.22 13.06 -10.60
CA GLY A 67 -8.65 14.41 -10.28
C GLY A 67 -10.07 14.38 -9.70
N GLU A 68 -10.21 14.80 -8.46
CA GLU A 68 -11.50 15.04 -7.86
C GLU A 68 -11.98 16.45 -8.27
N PRO A 69 -13.28 16.64 -8.57
CA PRO A 69 -13.80 17.97 -8.83
C PRO A 69 -13.61 18.84 -7.60
N SER A 70 -13.07 20.06 -7.80
CA SER A 70 -12.93 21.00 -6.71
C SER A 70 -14.31 21.34 -6.11
N PRO A 71 -14.46 21.34 -4.77
CA PRO A 71 -15.69 21.77 -4.12
C PRO A 71 -16.14 23.19 -4.53
N GLU A 72 -15.19 24.02 -4.97
CA GLU A 72 -15.44 25.39 -5.40
C GLU A 72 -16.18 25.50 -6.74
N THR A 73 -16.17 24.45 -7.56
CA THR A 73 -16.83 24.48 -8.87
C THR A 73 -18.36 24.38 -8.80
N GLY A 74 -18.93 24.05 -7.63
CA GLY A 74 -20.37 23.90 -7.43
C GLY A 74 -21.03 22.80 -8.27
N LEU A 75 -20.26 22.05 -9.03
CA LEU A 75 -20.72 20.96 -9.88
C LEU A 75 -20.91 19.70 -9.01
N GLN A 76 -22.16 19.39 -8.70
CA GLN A 76 -22.52 18.12 -8.08
C GLN A 76 -22.58 17.04 -9.17
N ASN A 77 -21.98 15.87 -8.90
CA ASN A 77 -21.94 14.70 -9.80
C ASN A 77 -20.99 14.81 -11.02
N VAL A 78 -19.84 15.46 -10.88
CA VAL A 78 -18.78 15.34 -11.90
C VAL A 78 -18.05 14.02 -11.69
N GLU A 79 -17.98 13.18 -12.72
CA GLU A 79 -17.19 11.96 -12.69
C GLU A 79 -15.71 12.27 -12.50
N PRO A 80 -15.00 11.50 -11.68
CA PRO A 80 -13.55 11.68 -11.51
C PRO A 80 -12.84 11.58 -12.86
N MET A 81 -11.91 12.50 -13.13
CA MET A 81 -11.12 12.48 -14.35
C MET A 81 -9.73 11.89 -14.09
N ILE A 82 -9.22 11.16 -15.08
CA ILE A 82 -7.85 10.68 -15.06
C ILE A 82 -6.94 11.76 -15.60
N HIS A 83 -5.92 12.13 -14.83
CA HIS A 83 -4.85 13.04 -15.20
C HIS A 83 -3.55 12.28 -15.37
N ILE A 84 -2.64 12.81 -16.19
CA ILE A 84 -1.28 12.28 -16.37
C ILE A 84 -0.31 13.38 -15.96
N ASP A 85 0.62 13.05 -15.07
CA ASP A 85 1.78 13.88 -14.79
C ASP A 85 2.75 13.78 -15.98
N MET A 86 2.76 14.81 -16.82
CA MET A 86 3.55 14.82 -18.06
C MET A 86 5.05 14.98 -17.84
N ASP A 87 5.46 15.40 -16.64
CA ASP A 87 6.88 15.57 -16.26
C ASP A 87 7.46 14.30 -15.62
N HIS A 88 6.63 13.30 -15.39
CA HIS A 88 7.05 12.04 -14.80
C HIS A 88 7.98 11.26 -15.75
N PRO A 89 9.13 10.70 -15.27
CA PRO A 89 10.14 10.05 -16.12
C PRO A 89 9.66 8.82 -16.90
N ARG A 90 8.51 8.25 -16.52
CA ARG A 90 7.88 7.12 -17.25
C ARG A 90 6.94 7.58 -18.39
N VAL A 91 6.84 8.87 -18.67
CA VAL A 91 6.04 9.40 -19.78
C VAL A 91 6.93 9.67 -20.97
N SER A 92 6.60 9.09 -22.13
CA SER A 92 7.27 9.30 -23.41
C SER A 92 6.24 9.64 -24.49
N ARG A 93 6.69 10.37 -25.53
CA ARG A 93 5.87 10.66 -26.71
C ARG A 93 6.15 9.69 -27.86
N SER A 94 7.24 8.92 -27.78
CA SER A 94 7.71 8.04 -28.84
C SER A 94 7.71 6.56 -28.46
N ASP A 95 7.82 6.26 -27.15
CA ASP A 95 8.02 4.90 -26.66
C ASP A 95 7.02 4.55 -25.57
N GLY A 96 6.78 3.24 -25.37
CA GLY A 96 5.89 2.72 -24.33
C GLY A 96 4.49 2.37 -24.83
N GLU A 97 3.60 2.11 -23.87
CA GLU A 97 2.22 1.74 -24.15
C GLU A 97 1.38 2.97 -24.56
N LYS A 98 0.63 2.83 -25.66
CA LYS A 98 -0.28 3.89 -26.12
C LYS A 98 -1.42 4.09 -25.11
N VAL A 99 -1.66 5.33 -24.72
CA VAL A 99 -2.79 5.71 -23.85
C VAL A 99 -4.11 5.70 -24.61
N PHE A 100 -4.09 6.16 -25.88
CA PHE A 100 -5.25 6.23 -26.75
C PHE A 100 -5.05 5.43 -28.03
N LEU A 101 -6.16 4.93 -28.57
CA LEU A 101 -6.16 4.26 -29.87
C LEU A 101 -6.06 5.28 -31.01
N GLU A 102 -5.52 4.87 -32.16
CA GLU A 102 -5.35 5.74 -33.34
C GLU A 102 -6.67 6.26 -33.89
N GLN A 103 -7.75 5.49 -33.74
CA GLN A 103 -9.10 5.84 -34.20
C GLN A 103 -9.95 6.55 -33.14
N GLY A 104 -9.32 6.91 -32.01
CA GLY A 104 -10.00 7.45 -30.84
C GLY A 104 -10.44 6.36 -29.85
N GLY A 105 -10.67 6.76 -28.59
CA GLY A 105 -11.00 5.88 -27.49
C GLY A 105 -9.79 5.41 -26.68
N ASN A 106 -10.06 4.78 -25.57
CA ASN A 106 -9.06 4.32 -24.61
C ASN A 106 -8.37 3.05 -25.10
N SER A 107 -7.08 2.94 -24.85
CA SER A 107 -6.37 1.67 -25.02
C SER A 107 -6.68 0.71 -23.86
N SER A 108 -6.39 -0.58 -24.07
CA SER A 108 -6.50 -1.58 -22.98
C SER A 108 -5.58 -1.25 -21.79
N PHE A 109 -4.44 -0.61 -22.04
CA PHE A 109 -3.54 -0.11 -21.02
C PHE A 109 -4.23 0.95 -20.15
N LEU A 110 -4.85 1.98 -20.77
CA LEU A 110 -5.57 3.03 -20.01
C LEU A 110 -6.77 2.46 -19.23
N GLU A 111 -7.47 1.48 -19.79
CA GLU A 111 -8.55 0.80 -19.06
C GLU A 111 -8.02 0.02 -17.84
N GLY A 112 -6.84 -0.61 -17.94
CA GLY A 112 -6.15 -1.20 -16.80
C GLY A 112 -5.81 -0.17 -15.72
N ILE A 113 -5.25 0.98 -16.12
CA ILE A 113 -4.94 2.09 -15.21
C ILE A 113 -6.22 2.63 -14.55
N ARG A 114 -7.32 2.75 -15.28
CA ARG A 114 -8.61 3.15 -14.70
C ARG A 114 -9.03 2.23 -13.56
N ASN A 115 -8.92 0.92 -13.75
CA ASN A 115 -9.25 -0.05 -12.71
C ASN A 115 -8.34 0.08 -11.48
N VAL A 116 -7.04 0.32 -11.69
CA VAL A 116 -6.07 0.57 -10.60
C VAL A 116 -6.45 1.83 -9.82
N LEU A 117 -6.74 2.92 -10.51
CA LEU A 117 -7.12 4.19 -9.89
C LEU A 117 -8.44 4.08 -9.13
N GLU A 118 -9.43 3.38 -9.67
CA GLU A 118 -10.69 3.09 -8.98
C GLU A 118 -10.46 2.28 -7.70
N ALA A 119 -9.62 1.24 -7.77
CA ALA A 119 -9.25 0.44 -6.60
C ALA A 119 -8.54 1.28 -5.52
N ILE A 120 -7.68 2.23 -5.90
CA ILE A 120 -7.04 3.19 -4.99
C ILE A 120 -8.09 4.11 -4.35
N TYR A 121 -9.00 4.66 -5.15
CA TYR A 121 -10.04 5.56 -4.67
C TYR A 121 -10.93 4.90 -3.61
N GLN A 122 -11.44 3.71 -3.92
CA GLN A 122 -12.21 2.91 -2.97
C GLN A 122 -11.36 2.50 -1.75
N GLY A 123 -10.11 2.13 -1.98
CA GLY A 123 -9.16 1.72 -0.95
C GLY A 123 -8.90 2.80 0.11
N ARG A 124 -8.87 4.08 -0.28
CA ARG A 124 -8.71 5.21 0.65
C ARG A 124 -9.83 5.25 1.70
N GLN A 125 -11.09 5.14 1.27
CA GLN A 125 -12.23 5.15 2.18
C GLN A 125 -12.24 3.90 3.07
N HIS A 126 -11.92 2.73 2.51
CA HIS A 126 -11.78 1.49 3.26
C HIS A 126 -10.69 1.59 4.32
N SER A 127 -9.53 2.17 3.98
CA SER A 127 -8.43 2.36 4.94
C SER A 127 -8.82 3.26 6.10
N LYS A 128 -9.51 4.35 5.84
CA LYS A 128 -10.00 5.25 6.87
C LYS A 128 -10.90 4.52 7.87
N ASN A 129 -11.94 3.84 7.36
CA ASN A 129 -12.89 3.10 8.19
C ASN A 129 -12.21 1.95 8.96
N PHE A 130 -11.27 1.25 8.34
CA PHE A 130 -10.48 0.19 8.95
C PHE A 130 -9.68 0.71 10.14
N ILE A 131 -8.91 1.77 9.93
CA ILE A 131 -8.07 2.37 10.97
C ILE A 131 -8.93 2.95 12.12
N GLU A 132 -10.03 3.62 11.81
CA GLU A 132 -10.95 4.16 12.82
C GLU A 132 -11.49 3.06 13.76
N ILE A 133 -11.89 1.90 13.21
CA ILE A 133 -12.37 0.78 14.02
C ILE A 133 -11.25 0.21 14.89
N LEU A 134 -10.04 0.07 14.34
CA LEU A 134 -8.91 -0.46 15.10
C LEU A 134 -8.50 0.48 16.23
N LEU A 135 -8.44 1.79 15.98
CA LEU A 135 -8.12 2.79 17.01
C LEU A 135 -9.19 2.85 18.12
N ALA A 136 -10.47 2.77 17.76
CA ALA A 136 -11.56 2.76 18.72
C ALA A 136 -11.53 1.55 19.67
N ASN A 137 -10.77 0.52 19.34
CA ASN A 137 -10.62 -0.71 20.14
C ASN A 137 -9.18 -0.95 20.61
N ASP A 138 -8.32 0.07 20.52
CA ASP A 138 -6.90 -0.01 20.91
C ASP A 138 -6.12 -1.17 20.24
N LEU A 139 -6.45 -1.50 19.00
CA LEU A 139 -5.88 -2.63 18.26
C LEU A 139 -4.61 -2.27 17.48
N ILE A 140 -4.11 -1.05 17.60
CA ILE A 140 -2.84 -0.63 16.98
C ILE A 140 -1.81 -0.42 18.08
N GLU A 141 -0.67 -1.08 17.97
CA GLU A 141 0.47 -0.92 18.88
C GLU A 141 1.76 -0.65 18.13
N ASP A 142 2.72 -0.03 18.80
CA ASP A 142 4.04 0.21 18.23
C ASP A 142 4.79 -1.10 17.99
N PHE A 143 5.59 -1.10 16.93
CA PHE A 143 6.37 -2.25 16.52
C PHE A 143 7.82 -1.82 16.24
N SER A 144 8.76 -2.60 16.75
CA SER A 144 10.17 -2.46 16.42
C SER A 144 10.78 -3.81 16.07
N LEU A 145 11.58 -3.85 15.00
CA LEU A 145 12.26 -5.06 14.54
C LEU A 145 13.77 -4.84 14.55
N GLU A 146 14.49 -5.72 15.26
CA GLU A 146 15.94 -5.79 15.17
C GLU A 146 16.31 -6.62 13.93
N ILE A 147 17.04 -6.00 13.00
CA ILE A 147 17.49 -6.60 11.76
C ILE A 147 18.96 -6.92 11.93
N CYS A 148 19.31 -8.21 11.83
CA CYS A 148 20.70 -8.68 11.84
C CYS A 148 21.03 -9.16 10.42
N LEU A 149 21.97 -8.46 9.76
CA LEU A 149 22.44 -8.83 8.43
C LEU A 149 23.61 -9.83 8.51
N SER A 150 23.88 -10.51 7.40
CA SER A 150 24.93 -11.54 7.31
C SER A 150 26.36 -10.98 7.51
N ASP A 151 26.57 -9.69 7.26
CA ASP A 151 27.83 -8.99 7.54
C ASP A 151 28.05 -8.65 9.04
N GLY A 152 27.09 -9.02 9.89
CA GLY A 152 27.08 -8.76 11.32
C GLY A 152 26.54 -7.37 11.71
N SER A 153 26.14 -6.55 10.76
CA SER A 153 25.50 -5.27 11.05
C SER A 153 24.11 -5.46 11.68
N LYS A 154 23.79 -4.59 12.63
CA LYS A 154 22.50 -4.59 13.34
C LYS A 154 21.82 -3.25 13.16
N ASN A 155 20.63 -3.29 12.64
CA ASN A 155 19.76 -2.14 12.47
C ASN A 155 18.45 -2.36 13.22
N THR A 156 17.82 -1.30 13.66
CA THR A 156 16.49 -1.39 14.28
C THR A 156 15.50 -0.61 13.44
N LEU A 157 14.54 -1.31 12.86
CA LEU A 157 13.39 -0.71 12.20
C LEU A 157 12.44 -0.15 13.27
N ARG A 158 12.13 1.13 13.21
CA ARG A 158 11.26 1.84 14.17
C ARG A 158 10.28 2.74 13.43
N GLY A 159 9.23 3.19 14.16
CA GLY A 159 8.22 4.10 13.60
C GLY A 159 7.10 3.38 12.84
N PHE A 160 7.08 2.07 12.93
CA PHE A 160 6.01 1.24 12.43
C PHE A 160 5.09 0.77 13.55
N TYR A 161 3.87 0.43 13.17
CA TYR A 161 2.85 -0.09 14.08
C TYR A 161 2.20 -1.34 13.49
N THR A 162 1.68 -2.18 14.36
CA THR A 162 1.05 -3.45 14.00
C THR A 162 -0.26 -3.66 14.75
N ILE A 163 -0.85 -4.82 14.55
CA ILE A 163 -2.04 -5.26 15.28
C ILE A 163 -1.65 -5.74 16.69
N ALA A 164 -2.31 -5.22 17.71
CA ALA A 164 -2.18 -5.67 19.09
C ALA A 164 -2.87 -7.04 19.28
N GLU A 165 -2.15 -8.14 18.96
CA GLU A 165 -2.71 -9.50 18.93
C GLU A 165 -3.29 -9.93 20.28
N ASN A 166 -2.67 -9.53 21.40
CA ASN A 166 -3.19 -9.84 22.74
C ASN A 166 -4.57 -9.21 22.97
N LYS A 167 -4.78 -7.98 22.49
CA LYS A 167 -6.07 -7.29 22.57
C LYS A 167 -7.09 -7.88 21.59
N LEU A 168 -6.63 -8.27 20.39
CA LEU A 168 -7.48 -8.93 19.40
C LEU A 168 -8.15 -10.18 19.97
N ASN A 169 -7.41 -11.00 20.73
CA ASN A 169 -7.90 -12.22 21.36
C ASN A 169 -8.91 -11.98 22.49
N SER A 170 -9.00 -10.75 23.02
CA SER A 170 -9.89 -10.36 24.11
C SER A 170 -11.08 -9.47 23.68
N LEU A 171 -11.30 -9.31 22.38
CA LEU A 171 -12.38 -8.51 21.84
C LEU A 171 -13.78 -9.06 22.23
N SER A 172 -14.72 -8.15 22.42
CA SER A 172 -16.12 -8.51 22.57
C SER A 172 -16.71 -9.08 21.28
N LEU A 173 -17.73 -9.91 21.38
CA LEU A 173 -18.41 -10.50 20.23
C LEU A 173 -18.96 -9.44 19.26
N ASP A 174 -19.44 -8.32 19.77
CA ASP A 174 -20.00 -7.23 18.97
C ASP A 174 -18.92 -6.59 18.07
N VAL A 175 -17.70 -6.38 18.61
CA VAL A 175 -16.58 -5.84 17.84
C VAL A 175 -16.11 -6.84 16.79
N ILE A 176 -16.01 -8.13 17.16
CA ILE A 176 -15.66 -9.20 16.22
C ILE A 176 -16.67 -9.26 15.08
N GLN A 177 -17.98 -9.20 15.39
CA GLN A 177 -19.03 -9.20 14.40
C GLN A 177 -18.94 -7.99 13.47
N LYS A 178 -18.62 -6.80 14.01
CA LYS A 178 -18.44 -5.59 13.21
C LYS A 178 -17.23 -5.72 12.26
N LEU A 179 -16.09 -6.20 12.75
CA LEU A 179 -14.90 -6.44 11.92
C LEU A 179 -15.15 -7.51 10.84
N MET A 180 -15.91 -8.55 11.18
CA MET A 180 -16.26 -9.63 10.24
C MET A 180 -17.22 -9.14 9.14
N SER A 181 -18.27 -8.42 9.49
CA SER A 181 -19.28 -7.94 8.53
C SER A 181 -18.73 -6.90 7.57
N SER A 182 -17.72 -6.11 7.99
CA SER A 182 -17.01 -5.16 7.13
C SER A 182 -15.87 -5.77 6.30
N GLY A 183 -15.55 -7.06 6.52
CA GLY A 183 -14.39 -7.73 5.91
C GLY A 183 -13.03 -7.37 6.54
N TYR A 184 -13.02 -6.53 7.57
CA TYR A 184 -11.77 -6.04 8.18
C TYR A 184 -11.07 -7.07 9.07
N LEU A 185 -11.82 -8.04 9.63
CA LEU A 185 -11.20 -9.14 10.38
C LEU A 185 -10.20 -9.92 9.51
N GLN A 186 -10.55 -10.12 8.23
CA GLN A 186 -9.64 -10.76 7.28
C GLN A 186 -8.40 -9.90 7.01
N ALA A 187 -8.56 -8.59 6.85
CA ALA A 187 -7.45 -7.65 6.66
C ALA A 187 -6.49 -7.65 7.87
N VAL A 188 -7.03 -7.73 9.09
CA VAL A 188 -6.24 -7.87 10.33
C VAL A 188 -5.36 -9.11 10.28
N TYR A 189 -5.91 -10.29 9.98
CA TYR A 189 -5.12 -11.52 9.93
C TYR A 189 -4.13 -11.55 8.75
N MET A 190 -4.46 -10.94 7.62
CA MET A 190 -3.53 -10.78 6.51
C MET A 190 -2.34 -9.90 6.89
N MET A 191 -2.55 -8.83 7.64
CA MET A 191 -1.48 -7.98 8.15
C MET A 191 -0.57 -8.76 9.09
N ILE A 192 -1.12 -9.47 10.07
CA ILE A 192 -0.34 -10.31 11.02
C ILE A 192 0.48 -11.35 10.25
N ALA A 193 -0.15 -12.09 9.33
CA ALA A 193 0.52 -13.12 8.54
C ALA A 193 1.63 -12.57 7.64
N SER A 194 1.51 -11.31 7.19
CA SER A 194 2.48 -10.66 6.31
C SER A 194 3.85 -10.43 6.94
N PHE A 195 3.94 -10.45 8.27
CA PHE A 195 5.19 -10.17 9.00
C PHE A 195 6.29 -11.19 8.74
N GLU A 196 5.94 -12.42 8.36
CA GLU A 196 6.91 -13.42 7.93
C GLU A 196 7.74 -12.95 6.72
N ASN A 197 7.21 -12.02 5.90
CA ASN A 197 7.92 -11.46 4.75
C ASN A 197 9.07 -10.52 5.13
N PHE A 198 9.23 -10.11 6.40
CA PHE A 198 10.46 -9.43 6.84
C PHE A 198 11.69 -10.28 6.62
N LYS A 199 11.59 -11.61 6.77
CA LYS A 199 12.69 -12.54 6.46
C LYS A 199 13.11 -12.46 4.99
N ARG A 200 12.11 -12.29 4.10
CA ARG A 200 12.37 -12.14 2.67
C ARG A 200 13.10 -10.82 2.37
N LEU A 201 12.68 -9.72 3.01
CA LEU A 201 13.36 -8.44 2.87
C LEU A 201 14.81 -8.49 3.37
N ILE A 202 15.07 -9.14 4.51
CA ILE A 202 16.41 -9.35 5.04
C ILE A 202 17.26 -10.13 4.03
N HIS A 203 16.71 -11.21 3.48
CA HIS A 203 17.40 -11.99 2.46
C HIS A 203 17.73 -11.17 1.19
N PHE A 204 16.83 -10.30 0.76
CA PHE A 204 17.10 -9.41 -0.37
C PHE A 204 18.22 -8.42 -0.06
N LYS A 205 18.19 -7.82 1.13
CA LYS A 205 19.24 -6.87 1.57
C LYS A 205 20.60 -7.56 1.65
N ASP A 206 20.68 -8.76 2.22
CA ASP A 206 21.90 -9.56 2.28
C ASP A 206 22.45 -9.90 0.88
N SER A 207 21.55 -10.15 -0.07
CA SER A 207 21.96 -10.49 -1.45
C SER A 207 22.48 -9.29 -2.25
N GLU A 208 22.18 -8.07 -1.84
CA GLU A 208 22.72 -6.85 -2.46
C GLU A 208 24.09 -6.44 -1.88
N ALA A 209 24.38 -6.92 -0.66
CA ALA A 209 25.65 -6.64 0.01
C ALA A 209 26.77 -7.63 -0.37
N ALA A 210 26.43 -8.74 -1.04
CA ALA A 210 27.35 -9.81 -1.44
C ALA A 210 27.86 -9.61 -2.87
#